data_8a43d1d8a00cf57052b54b9eb032b778
#
_entry.id   8a43d1d8a00cf57052b54b9eb032b778
#
_cell.length_a   1.000
_cell.length_b   1.000
_cell.length_c   1.000
_cell.angle_alpha   90.00
_cell.angle_beta   90.00
_cell.angle_gamma   90.00
#
_symmetry.space_group_name_H-M   'P 1'
#
loop_
_entity.id
_entity.type
_entity.pdbx_description
1 polymer ?
#
loop_
_entity_poly.entity_id
_entity_poly.type
_entity_poly.pdbx_seq_one_letter_code
_entity_poly.pdbx_strand_id
1 'polypeptide(L)'
;MMRRVPMSSALAGAALASALLCGCATEPPKPTEQLTRARTLVQQADKAQAQRFAAADLQRAHDELSDAENASQQGHYLVAKRKAESAAVDADLASARESAGEAQQAASEVDRSNRTLREETGTASTTSDLEAYPPAPPPADTNAPTEPPPPPQR
;
A
#
# COMPACT_ATOMS: atom_id res chain seq x y z
N MET A 1 -13.28 77.63 -1.28
CA MET A 1 -14.37 76.83 -0.72
C MET A 1 -13.85 75.45 -0.44
N MET A 2 -13.43 75.19 0.79
CA MET A 2 -12.92 73.89 1.24
C MET A 2 -14.06 73.06 1.79
N ARG A 3 -14.37 71.94 1.11
CA ARG A 3 -15.39 70.98 1.53
C ARG A 3 -14.79 70.05 2.61
N ARG A 4 -15.21 70.24 3.85
CA ARG A 4 -14.86 69.35 4.97
C ARG A 4 -15.63 68.04 4.77
N VAL A 5 -14.91 66.91 4.53
CA VAL A 5 -15.45 65.55 4.51
C VAL A 5 -15.58 65.08 5.95
N PRO A 6 -16.74 64.63 6.41
CA PRO A 6 -16.89 64.12 7.79
C PRO A 6 -16.19 62.78 7.93
N MET A 7 -15.18 62.77 8.79
CA MET A 7 -14.31 61.61 9.13
C MET A 7 -14.98 60.58 10.07
N SER A 8 -16.28 60.63 10.24
CA SER A 8 -17.00 59.84 11.21
C SER A 8 -17.61 58.50 10.70
N SER A 9 -17.52 58.21 9.38
CA SER A 9 -18.15 57.01 8.79
C SER A 9 -17.21 55.82 8.61
N ALA A 10 -15.88 56.02 8.85
CA ALA A 10 -14.89 54.96 8.58
C ALA A 10 -14.66 54.01 9.78
N LEU A 11 -15.13 54.36 10.97
CA LEU A 11 -14.93 53.53 12.18
C LEU A 11 -16.01 52.45 12.40
N ALA A 12 -17.18 52.57 11.75
CA ALA A 12 -18.25 51.56 11.93
C ALA A 12 -18.04 50.29 11.09
N GLY A 13 -17.27 50.33 10.02
CA GLY A 13 -17.01 49.18 9.14
C GLY A 13 -15.98 48.18 9.68
N ALA A 14 -15.03 48.65 10.51
CA ALA A 14 -13.94 47.82 11.02
C ALA A 14 -14.40 46.84 12.13
N ALA A 15 -15.44 47.19 12.88
CA ALA A 15 -15.94 46.39 14.01
C ALA A 15 -16.73 45.15 13.56
N LEU A 16 -17.40 45.17 12.39
CA LEU A 16 -18.12 44.01 11.87
C LEU A 16 -17.23 42.96 11.22
N ALA A 17 -16.06 43.33 10.71
CA ALA A 17 -15.12 42.38 10.09
C ALA A 17 -14.37 41.51 11.12
N SER A 18 -14.23 41.98 12.36
CA SER A 18 -13.51 41.24 13.42
C SER A 18 -14.35 40.12 14.07
N ALA A 19 -15.68 40.16 13.96
CA ALA A 19 -16.57 39.17 14.58
C ALA A 19 -16.64 37.85 13.82
N LEU A 20 -16.21 37.80 12.56
CA LEU A 20 -16.26 36.60 11.71
C LEU A 20 -15.04 35.67 11.87
N LEU A 21 -13.99 36.08 12.60
CA LEU A 21 -12.78 35.26 12.83
C LEU A 21 -12.82 34.46 14.15
N CYS A 22 -13.84 34.60 14.98
CA CYS A 22 -14.09 33.66 16.06
C CYS A 22 -14.73 32.36 15.50
N GLY A 23 -14.11 31.77 14.45
CA GLY A 23 -14.41 30.45 13.99
C GLY A 23 -14.19 29.48 15.14
N CYS A 24 -15.22 28.77 15.53
CA CYS A 24 -15.29 27.77 16.58
C CYS A 24 -14.02 26.91 16.58
N ALA A 25 -13.12 27.19 17.52
CA ALA A 25 -12.08 26.24 17.91
C ALA A 25 -12.79 25.12 18.70
N THR A 26 -13.58 24.30 17.96
CA THR A 26 -14.14 23.07 18.51
C THR A 26 -12.95 22.17 18.75
N GLU A 27 -12.65 21.90 20.00
CA GLU A 27 -11.61 20.94 20.37
C GLU A 27 -11.88 19.62 19.66
N PRO A 28 -10.92 19.10 18.89
CA PRO A 28 -11.14 17.88 18.12
C PRO A 28 -11.43 16.71 19.08
N PRO A 29 -12.30 15.78 18.71
CA PRO A 29 -12.57 14.61 19.52
C PRO A 29 -11.31 13.75 19.66
N LYS A 30 -11.22 13.03 20.79
CA LYS A 30 -10.11 12.09 21.05
C LYS A 30 -9.99 11.07 19.92
N PRO A 31 -8.81 10.87 19.30
CA PRO A 31 -8.61 10.03 18.11
C PRO A 31 -8.50 8.53 18.47
N THR A 32 -9.52 7.98 19.14
CA THR A 32 -9.51 6.58 19.60
C THR A 32 -9.46 5.58 18.47
N GLU A 33 -10.16 5.84 17.38
CA GLU A 33 -10.18 4.98 16.18
C GLU A 33 -8.81 4.92 15.51
N GLN A 34 -8.17 6.07 15.27
CA GLN A 34 -6.86 6.14 14.65
C GLN A 34 -5.79 5.46 15.49
N LEU A 35 -5.82 5.67 16.81
CA LEU A 35 -4.91 4.99 17.75
C LEU A 35 -5.11 3.47 17.75
N THR A 36 -6.35 3.02 17.76
CA THR A 36 -6.65 1.58 17.71
C THR A 36 -6.19 0.96 16.41
N ARG A 37 -6.45 1.62 15.27
CA ARG A 37 -5.98 1.17 13.96
C ARG A 37 -4.45 1.10 13.93
N ALA A 38 -3.76 2.14 14.35
CA ALA A 38 -2.30 2.17 14.37
C ALA A 38 -1.71 1.02 15.21
N ARG A 39 -2.24 0.81 16.42
CA ARG A 39 -1.83 -0.33 17.27
C ARG A 39 -2.02 -1.67 16.58
N THR A 40 -3.16 -1.86 15.94
CA THR A 40 -3.46 -3.12 15.23
C THR A 40 -2.47 -3.37 14.10
N LEU A 41 -2.17 -2.35 13.28
CA LEU A 41 -1.24 -2.46 12.16
C LEU A 41 0.20 -2.67 12.61
N VAL A 42 0.66 -1.97 13.66
CA VAL A 42 1.98 -2.19 14.25
C VAL A 42 2.11 -3.62 14.78
N GLN A 43 1.12 -4.10 15.53
CA GLN A 43 1.10 -5.49 16.00
C GLN A 43 1.04 -6.52 14.86
N GLN A 44 0.39 -6.20 13.76
CA GLN A 44 0.36 -7.05 12.58
C GLN A 44 1.73 -7.10 11.91
N ALA A 45 2.42 -5.97 11.76
CA ALA A 45 3.77 -5.90 11.23
C ALA A 45 4.79 -6.65 12.11
N ASP A 46 4.66 -6.56 13.45
CA ASP A 46 5.46 -7.34 14.38
C ASP A 46 5.27 -8.85 14.20
N LYS A 47 4.02 -9.30 14.07
CA LYS A 47 3.69 -10.73 13.84
C LYS A 47 4.17 -11.23 12.48
N ALA A 48 4.15 -10.38 11.48
CA ALA A 48 4.69 -10.67 10.16
C ALA A 48 6.22 -10.69 10.13
N GLN A 49 6.89 -10.46 11.28
CA GLN A 49 8.36 -10.39 11.38
C GLN A 49 8.98 -9.34 10.43
N ALA A 50 8.30 -8.20 10.25
CA ALA A 50 8.74 -7.12 9.37
C ALA A 50 10.15 -6.58 9.71
N GLN A 51 10.67 -6.88 10.87
CA GLN A 51 12.06 -6.60 11.27
C GLN A 51 13.10 -7.19 10.31
N ARG A 52 12.80 -8.29 9.62
CA ARG A 52 13.76 -8.95 8.72
C ARG A 52 14.10 -8.11 7.50
N PHE A 53 13.10 -7.42 6.93
CA PHE A 53 13.25 -6.69 5.69
C PHE A 53 12.94 -5.19 5.81
N ALA A 54 12.29 -4.78 6.88
CA ALA A 54 11.79 -3.41 7.07
C ALA A 54 11.99 -2.88 8.50
N ALA A 55 13.11 -3.23 9.14
CA ALA A 55 13.39 -2.86 10.53
C ALA A 55 13.26 -1.34 10.81
N ALA A 56 13.72 -0.51 9.89
CA ALA A 56 13.67 0.95 10.05
C ALA A 56 12.24 1.51 9.98
N ASP A 57 11.39 0.94 9.11
CA ASP A 57 9.99 1.38 8.99
C ASP A 57 9.18 0.90 10.19
N LEU A 58 9.41 -0.33 10.64
CA LEU A 58 8.77 -0.88 11.83
C LEU A 58 9.15 -0.08 13.10
N GLN A 59 10.44 0.26 13.25
CA GLN A 59 10.88 1.09 14.37
C GLN A 59 10.22 2.47 14.33
N ARG A 60 10.14 3.09 13.16
CA ARG A 60 9.45 4.38 12.99
C ARG A 60 7.97 4.27 13.35
N ALA A 61 7.31 3.19 12.94
CA ALA A 61 5.91 2.95 13.28
C ALA A 61 5.69 2.85 14.81
N HIS A 62 6.59 2.19 15.54
CA HIS A 62 6.55 2.14 17.01
C HIS A 62 6.76 3.51 17.64
N ASP A 63 7.75 4.27 17.17
CA ASP A 63 8.06 5.62 17.70
C ASP A 63 6.89 6.58 17.48
N GLU A 64 6.32 6.60 16.26
CA GLU A 64 5.15 7.41 15.91
C GLU A 64 3.89 7.02 16.70
N LEU A 65 3.69 5.71 16.98
CA LEU A 65 2.58 5.23 17.81
C LEU A 65 2.75 5.70 19.27
N SER A 66 3.95 5.59 19.80
CA SER A 66 4.27 6.07 21.14
C SER A 66 4.03 7.59 21.28
N ASP A 67 4.48 8.37 20.29
CA ASP A 67 4.24 9.80 20.21
C ASP A 67 2.74 10.13 20.15
N ALA A 68 1.98 9.36 19.36
CA ALA A 68 0.53 9.54 19.25
C ALA A 68 -0.18 9.28 20.57
N GLU A 69 0.20 8.26 21.30
CA GLU A 69 -0.36 7.92 22.61
C GLU A 69 -0.05 9.00 23.63
N ASN A 70 1.19 9.46 23.69
CA ASN A 70 1.64 10.53 24.56
C ASN A 70 0.89 11.84 24.26
N ALA A 71 0.77 12.22 22.99
CA ALA A 71 0.03 13.41 22.59
C ALA A 71 -1.48 13.28 22.95
N SER A 72 -2.06 12.11 22.82
CA SER A 72 -3.45 11.86 23.21
C SER A 72 -3.67 11.98 24.71
N GLN A 73 -2.72 11.53 25.53
CA GLN A 73 -2.77 11.66 26.99
C GLN A 73 -2.67 13.13 27.43
N GLN A 74 -1.91 13.94 26.70
CA GLN A 74 -1.74 15.36 26.95
C GLN A 74 -2.90 16.21 26.41
N GLY A 75 -3.91 15.61 25.76
CA GLY A 75 -5.03 16.34 25.16
C GLY A 75 -4.72 16.94 23.79
N HIS A 76 -3.53 16.73 23.23
CA HIS A 76 -3.13 17.23 21.91
C HIS A 76 -3.71 16.37 20.79
N TYR A 77 -5.04 16.29 20.69
CA TYR A 77 -5.75 15.32 19.83
C TYR A 77 -5.48 15.44 18.34
N LEU A 78 -5.23 16.65 17.81
CA LEU A 78 -4.83 16.80 16.40
C LEU A 78 -3.44 16.25 16.12
N VAL A 79 -2.52 16.41 17.06
CA VAL A 79 -1.16 15.85 16.94
C VAL A 79 -1.24 14.34 17.05
N ALA A 80 -1.96 13.83 18.06
CA ALA A 80 -2.18 12.42 18.28
C ALA A 80 -2.78 11.73 17.04
N LYS A 81 -3.79 12.35 16.43
CA LYS A 81 -4.40 11.83 15.19
C LYS A 81 -3.37 11.70 14.07
N ARG A 82 -2.63 12.76 13.78
CA ARG A 82 -1.61 12.75 12.70
C ARG A 82 -0.53 11.73 12.94
N LYS A 83 -0.03 11.63 14.18
CA LYS A 83 0.99 10.65 14.57
C LYS A 83 0.46 9.21 14.45
N ALA A 84 -0.77 8.94 14.87
CA ALA A 84 -1.39 7.63 14.71
C ALA A 84 -1.58 7.25 13.23
N GLU A 85 -1.98 8.20 12.38
CA GLU A 85 -2.10 7.98 10.94
C GLU A 85 -0.73 7.70 10.30
N SER A 86 0.33 8.42 10.72
CA SER A 86 1.71 8.17 10.28
C SER A 86 2.18 6.78 10.70
N ALA A 87 2.02 6.40 11.96
CA ALA A 87 2.35 5.08 12.48
C ALA A 87 1.65 3.95 11.72
N ALA A 88 0.38 4.14 11.37
CA ALA A 88 -0.38 3.18 10.58
C ALA A 88 0.22 2.99 9.18
N VAL A 89 0.61 4.06 8.50
CA VAL A 89 1.23 4.01 7.17
C VAL A 89 2.60 3.35 7.22
N ASP A 90 3.44 3.69 8.22
CA ASP A 90 4.76 3.08 8.37
C ASP A 90 4.67 1.58 8.69
N ALA A 91 3.67 1.15 9.46
CA ALA A 91 3.41 -0.26 9.75
C ALA A 91 2.92 -1.03 8.51
N ASP A 92 2.01 -0.44 7.72
CA ASP A 92 1.56 -1.01 6.44
C ASP A 92 2.74 -1.15 5.47
N LEU A 93 3.60 -0.13 5.38
CA LEU A 93 4.81 -0.16 4.56
C LEU A 93 5.79 -1.25 5.01
N ALA A 94 5.99 -1.40 6.34
CA ALA A 94 6.83 -2.45 6.89
C ALA A 94 6.33 -3.84 6.52
N SER A 95 5.02 -4.09 6.65
CA SER A 95 4.38 -5.35 6.27
C SER A 95 4.49 -5.64 4.76
N ALA A 96 4.32 -4.61 3.92
CA ALA A 96 4.44 -4.77 2.47
C ALA A 96 5.89 -5.10 2.05
N ARG A 97 6.90 -4.46 2.67
CA ARG A 97 8.31 -4.75 2.43
C ARG A 97 8.72 -6.14 2.90
N GLU A 98 8.17 -6.59 4.03
CA GLU A 98 8.34 -7.96 4.51
C GLU A 98 7.85 -8.96 3.46
N SER A 99 6.59 -8.84 3.02
CA SER A 99 6.01 -9.73 2.02
C SER A 99 6.79 -9.71 0.68
N ALA A 100 7.27 -8.54 0.25
CA ALA A 100 8.10 -8.42 -0.93
C ALA A 100 9.47 -9.10 -0.75
N GLY A 101 10.08 -8.93 0.41
CA GLY A 101 11.36 -9.57 0.76
C GLY A 101 11.25 -11.10 0.80
N GLU A 102 10.20 -11.64 1.39
CA GLU A 102 9.92 -13.07 1.39
C GLU A 102 9.70 -13.62 -0.03
N ALA A 103 8.93 -12.93 -0.84
CA ALA A 103 8.70 -13.30 -2.23
C ALA A 103 10.01 -13.33 -3.05
N GLN A 104 10.90 -12.35 -2.84
CA GLN A 104 12.22 -12.30 -3.49
C GLN A 104 13.12 -13.45 -3.03
N GLN A 105 13.10 -13.78 -1.74
CA GLN A 105 13.85 -14.94 -1.22
C GLN A 105 13.33 -16.24 -1.84
N ALA A 106 12.01 -16.46 -1.81
CA ALA A 106 11.40 -17.65 -2.41
C ALA A 106 11.72 -17.77 -3.91
N ALA A 107 11.63 -16.68 -4.67
CA ALA A 107 12.00 -16.68 -6.09
C ALA A 107 13.49 -17.05 -6.29
N SER A 108 14.38 -16.48 -5.47
CA SER A 108 15.82 -16.79 -5.56
C SER A 108 16.15 -18.25 -5.21
N GLU A 109 15.38 -18.85 -4.29
CA GLU A 109 15.51 -20.25 -3.91
C GLU A 109 15.05 -21.19 -5.02
N VAL A 110 13.90 -20.87 -5.65
CA VAL A 110 13.42 -21.60 -6.83
C VAL A 110 14.43 -21.53 -7.97
N ASP A 111 14.98 -20.35 -8.24
CA ASP A 111 16.01 -20.19 -9.29
C ASP A 111 17.29 -20.98 -9.00
N ARG A 112 17.69 -21.06 -7.74
CA ARG A 112 18.84 -21.87 -7.30
C ARG A 112 18.54 -23.36 -7.49
N SER A 113 17.38 -23.82 -7.03
CA SER A 113 16.93 -25.20 -7.20
C SER A 113 16.85 -25.60 -8.68
N ASN A 114 16.27 -24.74 -9.52
CA ASN A 114 16.19 -24.97 -10.96
C ASN A 114 17.59 -25.07 -11.63
N ARG A 115 18.57 -24.27 -11.17
CA ARG A 115 19.95 -24.39 -11.64
C ARG A 115 20.57 -25.73 -11.26
N THR A 116 20.43 -26.12 -9.99
CA THR A 116 20.95 -27.43 -9.51
C THR A 116 20.32 -28.58 -10.30
N LEU A 117 19.00 -28.56 -10.50
CA LEU A 117 18.32 -29.59 -11.29
C LEU A 117 18.82 -29.62 -12.76
N ARG A 118 19.08 -28.47 -13.36
CA ARG A 118 19.64 -28.43 -14.74
C ARG A 118 21.07 -28.96 -14.80
N GLU A 119 21.87 -28.69 -13.78
CA GLU A 119 23.24 -29.22 -13.67
C GLU A 119 23.20 -30.74 -13.50
N GLU A 120 22.33 -31.27 -12.63
CA GLU A 120 22.16 -32.71 -12.43
C GLU A 120 21.59 -33.42 -13.66
N THR A 121 20.60 -32.85 -14.34
CA THR A 121 20.00 -33.41 -15.56
C THR A 121 20.85 -33.18 -16.79
N GLY A 122 21.59 -32.08 -16.88
CA GLY A 122 22.52 -31.75 -17.98
C GLY A 122 23.72 -32.67 -18.03
N THR A 123 24.17 -33.20 -16.92
CA THR A 123 25.18 -34.28 -16.87
C THR A 123 24.61 -35.65 -17.29
N ALA A 124 23.27 -35.81 -17.25
CA ALA A 124 22.61 -37.04 -17.68
C ALA A 124 22.11 -37.01 -19.14
N SER A 125 22.02 -35.81 -19.74
CA SER A 125 21.63 -35.68 -21.16
C SER A 125 22.84 -35.70 -22.08
N THR A 126 23.34 -36.88 -22.30
CA THR A 126 24.09 -37.12 -23.54
C THR A 126 23.18 -36.81 -24.73
N THR A 127 23.58 -35.88 -25.55
CA THR A 127 22.91 -35.20 -26.67
C THR A 127 22.44 -36.15 -27.82
N SER A 128 22.00 -37.37 -27.53
CA SER A 128 21.66 -38.36 -28.55
C SER A 128 20.18 -38.66 -28.73
N ASP A 129 19.31 -38.27 -27.82
CA ASP A 129 17.89 -38.72 -27.88
C ASP A 129 16.87 -37.63 -28.22
N LEU A 130 17.27 -36.39 -28.40
CA LEU A 130 16.36 -35.30 -28.76
C LEU A 130 16.15 -35.08 -30.25
N GLU A 131 16.84 -35.85 -31.11
CA GLU A 131 16.73 -35.74 -32.60
C GLU A 131 15.64 -36.66 -33.18
N ALA A 132 14.98 -37.48 -32.36
CA ALA A 132 14.00 -38.47 -32.83
C ALA A 132 12.53 -38.12 -32.52
N TYR A 133 12.21 -36.90 -32.06
CA TYR A 133 10.81 -36.51 -31.94
C TYR A 133 10.37 -35.72 -33.16
N PRO A 134 9.52 -36.32 -34.05
CA PRO A 134 9.00 -35.57 -35.19
C PRO A 134 8.20 -34.35 -34.69
N PRO A 135 8.30 -33.20 -35.38
CA PRO A 135 7.54 -32.01 -34.99
C PRO A 135 6.06 -32.35 -34.90
N ALA A 136 5.42 -31.95 -33.80
CA ALA A 136 4.00 -32.12 -33.62
C ALA A 136 3.23 -31.53 -34.81
N PRO A 137 2.19 -32.22 -35.33
CA PRO A 137 1.39 -31.67 -36.41
C PRO A 137 0.80 -30.32 -35.97
N PRO A 138 0.70 -29.34 -36.90
CA PRO A 138 0.11 -28.05 -36.57
C PRO A 138 -1.29 -28.23 -35.99
N PRO A 139 -1.70 -27.38 -35.05
CA PRO A 139 -3.05 -27.46 -34.50
C PRO A 139 -4.05 -27.36 -35.66
N ALA A 140 -5.01 -28.29 -35.69
CA ALA A 140 -6.07 -28.30 -36.68
C ALA A 140 -6.80 -26.95 -36.64
N ASP A 141 -6.90 -26.29 -37.79
CA ASP A 141 -7.59 -25.02 -37.95
C ASP A 141 -9.05 -25.17 -37.49
N THR A 142 -9.36 -24.65 -36.34
CA THR A 142 -10.72 -24.66 -35.72
C THR A 142 -11.71 -23.77 -36.47
N ASN A 143 -11.33 -23.22 -37.62
CA ASN A 143 -12.14 -22.37 -38.47
C ASN A 143 -12.57 -23.01 -39.81
N ALA A 144 -12.54 -24.30 -39.92
CA ALA A 144 -13.19 -24.94 -41.05
C ALA A 144 -14.72 -24.77 -40.95
N PRO A 145 -15.40 -24.22 -41.98
CA PRO A 145 -16.85 -24.12 -41.98
C PRO A 145 -17.44 -25.54 -41.87
N THR A 146 -18.29 -25.77 -40.89
CA THR A 146 -19.04 -27.02 -40.72
C THR A 146 -19.95 -27.21 -41.94
N GLU A 147 -19.57 -28.14 -42.81
CA GLU A 147 -20.39 -28.54 -43.96
C GLU A 147 -21.66 -29.20 -43.42
N PRO A 148 -22.85 -28.76 -43.85
CA PRO A 148 -24.10 -29.34 -43.36
C PRO A 148 -24.23 -30.83 -43.80
N PRO A 149 -24.81 -31.67 -42.94
CA PRO A 149 -24.97 -33.11 -43.25
C PRO A 149 -25.82 -33.32 -44.49
N PRO A 150 -25.48 -34.34 -45.35
CA PRO A 150 -26.25 -34.66 -46.54
C PRO A 150 -27.65 -35.11 -46.21
N PRO A 151 -28.66 -34.84 -47.07
CA PRO A 151 -30.04 -35.24 -46.87
C PRO A 151 -30.21 -36.76 -46.92
N PRO A 152 -31.19 -37.34 -46.20
CA PRO A 152 -31.42 -38.75 -46.18
C PRO A 152 -31.86 -39.27 -47.56
N GLN A 153 -31.15 -40.25 -48.04
CA GLN A 153 -31.52 -40.94 -49.29
C GLN A 153 -32.74 -41.86 -49.02
N ARG A 154 -33.79 -41.69 -49.79
CA ARG A 154 -34.95 -42.63 -49.82
C ARG A 154 -34.66 -43.81 -50.75
#